data_16be83d4cf9a0ccedc29466b9304eb31
#
_entry.id   16be83d4cf9a0ccedc29466b9304eb31
#
_cell.length_a   1.000
_cell.length_b   1.000
_cell.length_c   1.000
_cell.angle_alpha   90.00
_cell.angle_beta   90.00
_cell.angle_gamma   90.00
#
_symmetry.space_group_name_H-M   'P 1'
#
loop_
_entity.id
_entity.type
_entity.pdbx_description
1 polymer ?
#
loop_
_entity_poly.entity_id
_entity_poly.type
_entity_poly.pdbx_seq_one_letter_code
_entity_poly.pdbx_strand_id
1 'polypeptide(L)'
;MRREVDFVALLDGMRTMFNEVLAREQSIPSALPHPHPVHFDYVDSNESNAIAVRCDQHRFIGVTIHYVRDAWTMCSTLAASLKSPSLFGLDADHESREGLAAALFRLQLTYVVCHEYAHHLNGDMADSGLFMEHGGPMQGNIQSQVREMHADGIAVFLCLRQLLLHDERQHILLVIGRKTLDEDRQDELLISLLIVAIGARIYRPVSIALDETNAYAATHPAAAARMNFVMRDVQQWCTHNRIRLVEWVTIDLFQKLMHGIDQVLADGKGKRWAQQTAFLQSSDGAVYMEILHAAFNRRLEERS
;
A
#
# COMPACT_ATOMS: atom_id res chain seq x y z
N MET A 1 19.37 25.50 -11.64
CA MET A 1 17.97 25.83 -12.03
C MET A 1 17.10 24.72 -11.41
N ARG A 2 16.33 25.00 -10.34
CA ARG A 2 15.42 24.01 -9.76
C ARG A 2 14.37 23.71 -10.84
N ARG A 3 14.29 22.47 -11.30
CA ARG A 3 13.09 22.00 -11.98
C ARG A 3 12.06 21.81 -10.88
N GLU A 4 11.18 22.78 -10.69
CA GLU A 4 9.95 22.52 -9.93
C GLU A 4 9.25 21.34 -10.62
N VAL A 5 8.94 20.32 -9.83
CA VAL A 5 8.15 19.19 -10.32
C VAL A 5 6.82 19.78 -10.76
N ASP A 6 6.51 19.69 -12.04
CA ASP A 6 5.18 20.05 -12.54
C ASP A 6 4.20 19.01 -12.00
N PHE A 7 3.61 19.34 -10.85
CA PHE A 7 2.74 18.44 -10.11
C PHE A 7 1.46 18.13 -10.87
N VAL A 8 0.99 19.06 -11.70
CA VAL A 8 -0.19 18.86 -12.55
C VAL A 8 0.12 17.85 -13.63
N ALA A 9 1.25 18.01 -14.35
CA ALA A 9 1.68 17.05 -15.36
C ALA A 9 1.94 15.65 -14.78
N LEU A 10 2.50 15.59 -13.55
CA LEU A 10 2.71 14.33 -12.84
C LEU A 10 1.37 13.63 -12.57
N LEU A 11 0.39 14.35 -12.02
CA LEU A 11 -0.92 13.79 -11.69
C LEU A 11 -1.70 13.38 -12.94
N ASP A 12 -1.67 14.16 -14.00
CA ASP A 12 -2.30 13.81 -15.28
C ASP A 12 -1.67 12.55 -15.89
N GLY A 13 -0.34 12.47 -15.87
CA GLY A 13 0.37 11.26 -16.31
C GLY A 13 -0.01 10.02 -15.48
N MET A 14 -0.11 10.17 -14.17
CA MET A 14 -0.53 9.07 -13.28
C MET A 14 -1.99 8.69 -13.51
N ARG A 15 -2.91 9.64 -13.72
CA ARG A 15 -4.31 9.34 -14.05
C ARG A 15 -4.42 8.51 -15.33
N THR A 16 -3.69 8.89 -16.37
CA THR A 16 -3.64 8.13 -17.62
C THR A 16 -3.12 6.72 -17.38
N MET A 17 -1.98 6.59 -16.71
CA MET A 17 -1.39 5.29 -16.38
C MET A 17 -2.35 4.39 -15.59
N PHE A 18 -3.01 4.91 -14.55
CA PHE A 18 -3.92 4.10 -13.74
C PHE A 18 -5.11 3.60 -14.57
N ASN A 19 -5.71 4.43 -15.42
CA ASN A 19 -6.80 3.98 -16.28
C ASN A 19 -6.35 2.94 -17.31
N GLU A 20 -5.12 3.04 -17.84
CA GLU A 20 -4.52 2.02 -18.71
C GLU A 20 -4.28 0.70 -17.96
N VAL A 21 -3.74 0.77 -16.73
CA VAL A 21 -3.55 -0.40 -15.87
C VAL A 21 -4.88 -1.07 -15.56
N LEU A 22 -5.90 -0.32 -15.15
CA LEU A 22 -7.23 -0.85 -14.86
C LEU A 22 -7.86 -1.50 -16.09
N ALA A 23 -7.76 -0.86 -17.25
CA ALA A 23 -8.28 -1.43 -18.50
C ALA A 23 -7.57 -2.75 -18.87
N ARG A 24 -6.26 -2.82 -18.69
CA ARG A 24 -5.46 -4.04 -18.92
C ARG A 24 -5.88 -5.14 -17.96
N GLU A 25 -6.00 -4.84 -16.66
CA GLU A 25 -6.42 -5.82 -15.66
C GLU A 25 -7.81 -6.41 -15.97
N GLN A 26 -8.73 -5.58 -16.42
CA GLN A 26 -10.08 -6.00 -16.79
C GLN A 26 -10.12 -6.84 -18.09
N SER A 27 -9.09 -6.75 -18.93
CA SER A 27 -8.97 -7.55 -20.15
C SER A 27 -8.41 -8.96 -19.90
N ILE A 28 -7.83 -9.20 -18.72
CA ILE A 28 -7.27 -10.52 -18.38
C ILE A 28 -8.43 -11.46 -18.02
N PRO A 29 -8.56 -12.63 -18.69
CA PRO A 29 -9.53 -13.63 -18.29
C PRO A 29 -9.30 -14.02 -16.83
N SER A 30 -10.26 -13.74 -15.97
CA SER A 30 -10.21 -14.12 -14.56
C SER A 30 -11.44 -14.94 -14.21
N ALA A 31 -11.32 -15.75 -13.14
CA ALA A 31 -12.46 -16.48 -12.58
C ALA A 31 -13.50 -15.52 -11.98
N LEU A 32 -13.14 -14.26 -11.75
CA LEU A 32 -14.03 -13.23 -11.22
C LEU A 32 -14.64 -12.46 -12.39
N PRO A 33 -15.97 -12.40 -12.50
CA PRO A 33 -16.62 -11.62 -13.55
C PRO A 33 -16.34 -10.13 -13.36
N HIS A 34 -15.81 -9.47 -14.40
CA HIS A 34 -15.68 -8.01 -14.46
C HIS A 34 -16.82 -7.43 -15.33
N PRO A 35 -18.03 -7.29 -14.79
CA PRO A 35 -19.17 -6.92 -15.61
C PRO A 35 -19.11 -5.50 -16.16
N HIS A 36 -18.34 -4.60 -15.53
CA HIS A 36 -18.32 -3.19 -15.88
C HIS A 36 -16.91 -2.59 -15.73
N PRO A 37 -16.52 -1.65 -16.62
CA PRO A 37 -15.26 -0.92 -16.52
C PRO A 37 -15.15 -0.16 -15.19
N VAL A 38 -13.96 -0.16 -14.62
CA VAL A 38 -13.60 0.67 -13.45
C VAL A 38 -12.76 1.84 -13.95
N HIS A 39 -13.11 3.04 -13.55
CA HIS A 39 -12.40 4.28 -13.90
C HIS A 39 -11.79 4.90 -12.67
N PHE A 40 -10.63 5.49 -12.86
CA PHE A 40 -9.90 6.24 -11.83
C PHE A 40 -9.95 7.74 -12.15
N ASP A 41 -10.19 8.57 -11.11
CA ASP A 41 -9.96 10.00 -11.17
C ASP A 41 -9.66 10.59 -9.79
N TYR A 42 -9.17 11.83 -9.78
CA TYR A 42 -8.98 12.59 -8.56
C TYR A 42 -10.29 13.28 -8.16
N VAL A 43 -10.51 13.36 -6.85
CA VAL A 43 -11.71 13.95 -6.26
C VAL A 43 -11.34 15.17 -5.44
N ASP A 44 -12.02 16.27 -5.67
CA ASP A 44 -11.90 17.46 -4.84
C ASP A 44 -12.71 17.25 -3.55
N SER A 45 -12.01 17.11 -2.43
CA SER A 45 -12.59 16.90 -1.11
C SER A 45 -11.63 17.43 -0.06
N ASN A 46 -12.19 17.94 1.04
CA ASN A 46 -11.42 18.39 2.20
C ASN A 46 -10.93 17.22 3.07
N GLU A 47 -11.34 16.00 2.79
CA GLU A 47 -10.90 14.81 3.49
C GLU A 47 -9.74 14.15 2.75
N SER A 48 -8.77 13.65 3.50
CA SER A 48 -7.66 12.87 2.95
C SER A 48 -8.06 11.41 2.85
N ASN A 49 -8.57 10.98 1.69
CA ASN A 49 -9.14 9.66 1.50
C ASN A 49 -8.94 9.11 0.09
N ALA A 50 -9.06 7.78 -0.02
CA ALA A 50 -9.31 7.07 -1.26
C ALA A 50 -10.61 6.27 -1.10
N ILE A 51 -11.35 6.14 -2.18
CA ILE A 51 -12.68 5.53 -2.16
C ILE A 51 -12.90 4.66 -3.40
N ALA A 52 -13.51 3.51 -3.20
CA ALA A 52 -14.16 2.75 -4.25
C ALA A 52 -15.64 3.08 -4.26
N VAL A 53 -16.19 3.41 -5.43
CA VAL A 53 -17.59 3.82 -5.58
C VAL A 53 -18.26 3.01 -6.67
N ARG A 54 -19.47 2.54 -6.39
CA ARG A 54 -20.38 1.96 -7.40
C ARG A 54 -21.64 2.80 -7.48
N CYS A 55 -21.94 3.25 -8.69
CA CYS A 55 -23.19 3.94 -8.99
C CYS A 55 -23.83 3.23 -10.20
N ASP A 56 -24.91 2.51 -9.96
CA ASP A 56 -25.55 1.64 -10.94
C ASP A 56 -24.57 0.65 -11.58
N GLN A 57 -24.35 0.80 -12.89
CA GLN A 57 -23.40 -0.01 -13.66
C GLN A 57 -21.98 0.59 -13.69
N HIS A 58 -21.79 1.81 -13.17
CA HIS A 58 -20.50 2.49 -13.20
C HIS A 58 -19.71 2.20 -11.93
N ARG A 59 -18.41 2.03 -12.09
CA ARG A 59 -17.46 1.79 -10.99
C ARG A 59 -16.34 2.81 -11.09
N PHE A 60 -16.05 3.43 -9.96
CA PHE A 60 -15.03 4.46 -9.86
C PHE A 60 -14.10 4.21 -8.69
N ILE A 61 -12.86 4.60 -8.88
CA ILE A 61 -11.87 4.76 -7.82
C ILE A 61 -11.57 6.25 -7.76
N GLY A 62 -11.84 6.86 -6.61
CA GLY A 62 -11.55 8.25 -6.34
C GLY A 62 -10.43 8.40 -5.34
N VAL A 63 -9.42 9.23 -5.64
CA VAL A 63 -8.40 9.63 -4.69
C VAL A 63 -8.48 11.14 -4.49
N THR A 64 -8.66 11.57 -3.23
CA THR A 64 -8.84 12.99 -2.95
C THR A 64 -7.53 13.76 -3.14
N ILE A 65 -7.63 15.01 -3.58
CA ILE A 65 -6.46 15.90 -3.72
C ILE A 65 -5.75 16.09 -2.37
N HIS A 66 -6.49 16.10 -1.26
CA HIS A 66 -5.90 16.12 0.09
C HIS A 66 -5.03 14.88 0.35
N TYR A 67 -5.52 13.70 -0.01
CA TYR A 67 -4.74 12.46 0.10
C TYR A 67 -3.45 12.55 -0.71
N VAL A 68 -3.52 13.03 -1.94
CA VAL A 68 -2.36 13.19 -2.83
C VAL A 68 -1.30 14.11 -2.20
N ARG A 69 -1.72 15.25 -1.62
CA ARG A 69 -0.81 16.17 -0.91
C ARG A 69 -0.17 15.55 0.32
N ASP A 70 -0.96 14.85 1.12
CA ASP A 70 -0.48 14.15 2.32
C ASP A 70 0.52 13.06 1.96
N ALA A 71 0.22 12.25 0.94
CA ALA A 71 1.09 11.21 0.44
C ALA A 71 2.43 11.78 -0.08
N TRP A 72 2.38 12.87 -0.86
CA TRP A 72 3.58 13.56 -1.32
C TRP A 72 4.43 14.09 -0.17
N THR A 73 3.79 14.75 0.80
CA THR A 73 4.47 15.29 1.98
C THR A 73 5.15 14.18 2.78
N MET A 74 4.47 13.06 2.98
CA MET A 74 5.01 11.91 3.70
C MET A 74 6.18 11.28 2.96
N CYS A 75 6.06 11.03 1.66
CA CYS A 75 7.13 10.45 0.86
C CYS A 75 8.35 11.38 0.78
N SER A 76 8.13 12.70 0.67
CA SER A 76 9.20 13.69 0.69
C SER A 76 9.90 13.75 2.06
N THR A 77 9.16 13.63 3.16
CA THR A 77 9.72 13.57 4.52
C THR A 77 10.58 12.32 4.69
N LEU A 78 10.10 11.16 4.23
CA LEU A 78 10.86 9.92 4.25
C LEU A 78 12.16 10.05 3.44
N ALA A 79 12.07 10.54 2.22
CA ALA A 79 13.22 10.70 1.34
C ALA A 79 14.24 11.74 1.84
N ALA A 80 13.77 12.78 2.53
CA ALA A 80 14.63 13.82 3.11
C ALA A 80 15.43 13.32 4.32
N SER A 81 15.01 12.25 4.99
CA SER A 81 15.76 11.68 6.10
C SER A 81 17.14 11.22 5.65
N LEU A 82 18.18 11.61 6.41
CA LEU A 82 19.56 11.26 6.09
C LEU A 82 19.82 9.75 6.04
N LYS A 83 18.98 8.96 6.68
CA LYS A 83 19.10 7.50 6.75
C LYS A 83 18.36 6.78 5.62
N SER A 84 17.35 7.40 5.01
CA SER A 84 16.52 6.74 4.01
C SER A 84 17.26 6.37 2.72
N PRO A 85 18.05 7.27 2.09
CA PRO A 85 18.81 6.86 0.90
C PRO A 85 19.75 5.69 1.16
N SER A 86 20.44 5.66 2.30
CA SER A 86 21.39 4.59 2.64
C SER A 86 20.71 3.22 2.86
N LEU A 87 19.43 3.18 3.24
CA LEU A 87 18.66 1.93 3.35
C LEU A 87 18.49 1.25 1.99
N PHE A 88 18.50 2.04 0.93
CA PHE A 88 18.33 1.58 -0.45
C PHE A 88 19.64 1.60 -1.26
N GLY A 89 20.78 1.84 -0.60
CA GLY A 89 22.06 1.99 -1.28
C GLY A 89 22.14 3.20 -2.23
N LEU A 90 21.32 4.22 -1.97
CA LEU A 90 21.29 5.48 -2.72
C LEU A 90 22.23 6.50 -2.08
N ASP A 91 22.75 7.41 -2.90
CA ASP A 91 23.51 8.55 -2.40
C ASP A 91 22.60 9.54 -1.67
N ALA A 92 23.15 10.25 -0.70
CA ALA A 92 22.38 11.22 0.09
C ALA A 92 22.32 12.61 -0.55
N ASP A 93 22.57 12.73 -1.86
CA ASP A 93 22.45 13.97 -2.59
C ASP A 93 20.97 14.39 -2.81
N HIS A 94 20.78 15.61 -3.28
CA HIS A 94 19.45 16.18 -3.48
C HIS A 94 18.66 15.48 -4.59
N GLU A 95 19.32 15.15 -5.70
CA GLU A 95 18.68 14.52 -6.85
C GLU A 95 18.19 13.11 -6.51
N SER A 96 19.01 12.32 -5.82
CA SER A 96 18.63 10.99 -5.31
C SER A 96 17.45 11.04 -4.34
N ARG A 97 17.37 12.09 -3.51
CA ARG A 97 16.23 12.27 -2.58
C ARG A 97 14.95 12.64 -3.30
N GLU A 98 15.01 13.53 -4.29
CA GLU A 98 13.83 13.87 -5.11
C GLU A 98 13.35 12.66 -5.90
N GLY A 99 14.26 11.92 -6.51
CA GLY A 99 13.95 10.67 -7.20
C GLY A 99 13.31 9.62 -6.26
N LEU A 100 13.85 9.47 -5.05
CA LEU A 100 13.30 8.57 -4.03
C LEU A 100 11.91 9.01 -3.59
N ALA A 101 11.69 10.31 -3.35
CA ALA A 101 10.37 10.84 -3.00
C ALA A 101 9.33 10.56 -4.08
N ALA A 102 9.68 10.80 -5.34
CA ALA A 102 8.81 10.55 -6.49
C ALA A 102 8.51 9.05 -6.66
N ALA A 103 9.50 8.18 -6.48
CA ALA A 103 9.34 6.73 -6.55
C ALA A 103 8.40 6.21 -5.45
N LEU A 104 8.64 6.59 -4.20
CA LEU A 104 7.78 6.22 -3.06
C LEU A 104 6.35 6.72 -3.23
N PHE A 105 6.18 7.97 -3.65
CA PHE A 105 4.88 8.57 -3.91
C PHE A 105 4.11 7.80 -4.99
N ARG A 106 4.77 7.51 -6.12
CA ARG A 106 4.17 6.75 -7.21
C ARG A 106 3.75 5.35 -6.78
N LEU A 107 4.62 4.63 -6.06
CA LEU A 107 4.32 3.29 -5.53
C LEU A 107 3.18 3.33 -4.52
N GLN A 108 3.13 4.33 -3.66
CA GLN A 108 2.05 4.49 -2.68
C GLN A 108 0.70 4.73 -3.36
N LEU A 109 0.62 5.61 -4.37
CA LEU A 109 -0.61 5.83 -5.11
C LEU A 109 -1.00 4.58 -5.92
N THR A 110 -0.04 3.89 -6.52
CA THR A 110 -0.31 2.62 -7.22
C THR A 110 -0.94 1.60 -6.26
N TYR A 111 -0.36 1.44 -5.07
CA TYR A 111 -0.92 0.54 -4.06
C TYR A 111 -2.35 0.93 -3.66
N VAL A 112 -2.63 2.21 -3.44
CA VAL A 112 -3.97 2.69 -3.07
C VAL A 112 -4.97 2.42 -4.18
N VAL A 113 -4.65 2.73 -5.43
CA VAL A 113 -5.54 2.45 -6.58
C VAL A 113 -5.79 0.95 -6.73
N CYS A 114 -4.76 0.11 -6.55
CA CYS A 114 -4.91 -1.34 -6.58
C CYS A 114 -5.75 -1.86 -5.40
N HIS A 115 -5.64 -1.25 -4.21
CA HIS A 115 -6.44 -1.59 -3.05
C HIS A 115 -7.93 -1.28 -3.26
N GLU A 116 -8.24 -0.09 -3.75
CA GLU A 116 -9.62 0.28 -4.10
C GLU A 116 -10.17 -0.58 -5.24
N TYR A 117 -9.33 -0.94 -6.20
CA TYR A 117 -9.71 -1.87 -7.26
C TYR A 117 -10.01 -3.27 -6.70
N ALA A 118 -9.27 -3.72 -5.70
CA ALA A 118 -9.51 -5.00 -5.04
C ALA A 118 -10.89 -5.05 -4.36
N HIS A 119 -11.39 -3.95 -3.80
CA HIS A 119 -12.76 -3.89 -3.28
C HIS A 119 -13.80 -4.09 -4.39
N HIS A 120 -13.58 -3.55 -5.59
CA HIS A 120 -14.45 -3.85 -6.76
C HIS A 120 -14.38 -5.32 -7.16
N LEU A 121 -13.18 -5.92 -7.20
CA LEU A 121 -13.01 -7.35 -7.50
C LEU A 121 -13.68 -8.24 -6.47
N ASN A 122 -13.57 -7.88 -5.23
CA ASN A 122 -14.12 -8.63 -4.10
C ASN A 122 -15.64 -8.53 -3.97
N GLY A 123 -16.28 -7.60 -4.68
CA GLY A 123 -17.71 -7.32 -4.49
C GLY A 123 -18.01 -6.78 -3.09
N ASP A 124 -17.04 -6.13 -2.44
CA ASP A 124 -17.19 -5.57 -1.10
C ASP A 124 -18.13 -4.36 -1.06
N MET A 125 -18.47 -3.84 -2.24
CA MET A 125 -19.43 -2.78 -2.46
C MET A 125 -20.84 -3.32 -2.23
N ALA A 126 -21.33 -3.22 -1.01
CA ALA A 126 -22.73 -3.55 -0.70
C ALA A 126 -23.67 -2.65 -1.51
N ASP A 127 -24.95 -3.03 -1.61
CA ASP A 127 -26.01 -2.36 -2.39
C ASP A 127 -26.22 -0.86 -2.08
N SER A 128 -25.49 -0.32 -1.12
CA SER A 128 -25.50 1.10 -0.72
C SER A 128 -24.59 2.02 -1.55
N GLY A 129 -23.85 1.51 -2.51
CA GLY A 129 -23.15 2.32 -3.52
C GLY A 129 -21.86 3.00 -3.11
N LEU A 130 -21.54 3.11 -1.83
CA LEU A 130 -20.36 3.83 -1.37
C LEU A 130 -19.59 3.01 -0.33
N PHE A 131 -18.36 2.62 -0.66
CA PHE A 131 -17.41 2.10 0.32
C PHE A 131 -16.41 3.21 0.65
N MET A 132 -16.41 3.70 1.89
CA MET A 132 -15.48 4.72 2.33
C MET A 132 -14.46 4.11 3.29
N GLU A 133 -13.20 4.21 2.93
CA GLU A 133 -12.09 3.74 3.74
C GLU A 133 -11.99 4.51 5.08
N HIS A 134 -12.39 5.79 5.05
CA HIS A 134 -12.34 6.67 6.22
C HIS A 134 -13.56 7.61 6.22
N GLY A 135 -14.25 7.72 7.34
CA GLY A 135 -15.14 8.85 7.55
C GLY A 135 -16.62 8.53 7.68
N GLY A 136 -16.94 7.68 8.62
CA GLY A 136 -18.29 7.58 9.18
C GLY A 136 -18.26 6.83 10.51
N PRO A 137 -19.28 6.93 11.37
CA PRO A 137 -19.34 6.20 12.62
C PRO A 137 -19.68 4.71 12.37
N MET A 138 -19.07 4.08 11.36
CA MET A 138 -19.19 2.64 11.18
C MET A 138 -18.34 1.98 12.26
N GLN A 139 -19.00 1.37 13.20
CA GLN A 139 -18.38 0.47 14.15
C GLN A 139 -17.72 -0.66 13.35
N GLY A 140 -16.38 -0.65 13.29
CA GLY A 140 -15.61 -1.70 12.65
C GLY A 140 -15.84 -3.02 13.34
N ASN A 141 -15.54 -4.10 12.65
CA ASN A 141 -15.58 -5.45 13.19
C ASN A 141 -14.57 -6.34 12.44
N ILE A 142 -14.36 -7.55 12.91
CA ILE A 142 -13.45 -8.50 12.29
C ILE A 142 -13.75 -8.73 10.80
N GLN A 143 -15.00 -8.70 10.38
CA GLN A 143 -15.36 -8.90 8.97
C GLN A 143 -14.94 -7.72 8.08
N SER A 144 -15.05 -6.48 8.58
CA SER A 144 -14.50 -5.31 7.85
C SER A 144 -12.98 -5.39 7.76
N GLN A 145 -12.32 -5.75 8.86
CA GLN A 145 -10.85 -5.93 8.88
C GLN A 145 -10.38 -7.01 7.92
N VAL A 146 -11.08 -8.13 7.82
CA VAL A 146 -10.77 -9.21 6.87
C VAL A 146 -10.96 -8.76 5.42
N ARG A 147 -11.97 -7.91 5.13
CA ARG A 147 -12.12 -7.31 3.79
C ARG A 147 -10.91 -6.46 3.41
N GLU A 148 -10.46 -5.62 4.34
CA GLU A 148 -9.26 -4.80 4.15
C GLU A 148 -8.00 -5.64 3.91
N MET A 149 -7.79 -6.69 4.70
CA MET A 149 -6.66 -7.60 4.51
C MET A 149 -6.68 -8.30 3.15
N HIS A 150 -7.87 -8.69 2.69
CA HIS A 150 -8.02 -9.32 1.38
C HIS A 150 -7.76 -8.33 0.26
N ALA A 151 -8.21 -7.07 0.40
CA ALA A 151 -7.90 -6.00 -0.53
C ALA A 151 -6.40 -5.68 -0.55
N ASP A 152 -5.74 -5.64 0.63
CA ASP A 152 -4.29 -5.46 0.75
C ASP A 152 -3.53 -6.56 -0.02
N GLY A 153 -3.90 -7.83 0.15
CA GLY A 153 -3.24 -8.95 -0.53
C GLY A 153 -3.34 -8.85 -2.05
N ILE A 154 -4.54 -8.60 -2.58
CA ILE A 154 -4.73 -8.38 -4.02
C ILE A 154 -3.93 -7.16 -4.51
N ALA A 155 -3.95 -6.06 -3.77
CA ALA A 155 -3.18 -4.86 -4.10
C ALA A 155 -1.68 -5.13 -4.19
N VAL A 156 -1.13 -5.88 -3.24
CA VAL A 156 0.29 -6.30 -3.25
C VAL A 156 0.61 -7.11 -4.51
N PHE A 157 -0.22 -8.09 -4.86
CA PHE A 157 -0.03 -8.90 -6.07
C PHE A 157 -0.06 -8.05 -7.33
N LEU A 158 -1.01 -7.14 -7.45
CA LEU A 158 -1.12 -6.23 -8.59
C LEU A 158 0.09 -5.29 -8.68
N CYS A 159 0.50 -4.70 -7.57
CA CYS A 159 1.67 -3.82 -7.50
C CYS A 159 2.96 -4.55 -7.90
N LEU A 160 3.20 -5.74 -7.36
CA LEU A 160 4.39 -6.54 -7.69
C LEU A 160 4.41 -6.92 -9.18
N ARG A 161 3.25 -7.28 -9.74
CA ARG A 161 3.14 -7.58 -11.16
C ARG A 161 3.45 -6.36 -12.03
N GLN A 162 2.90 -5.19 -11.71
CA GLN A 162 3.19 -3.95 -12.43
C GLN A 162 4.65 -3.56 -12.31
N LEU A 163 5.21 -3.68 -11.11
CA LEU A 163 6.55 -3.25 -10.79
C LEU A 163 7.64 -4.16 -11.38
N LEU A 164 7.43 -5.48 -11.40
CA LEU A 164 8.47 -6.45 -11.75
C LEU A 164 8.29 -7.07 -13.14
N LEU A 165 7.06 -7.10 -13.67
CA LEU A 165 6.76 -7.74 -14.95
C LEU A 165 6.36 -6.75 -16.06
N HIS A 166 6.18 -5.45 -15.75
CA HIS A 166 5.74 -4.44 -16.70
C HIS A 166 6.65 -3.19 -16.68
N ASP A 167 6.26 -2.17 -17.44
CA ASP A 167 7.07 -0.97 -17.71
C ASP A 167 7.38 -0.13 -16.46
N GLU A 168 6.63 -0.30 -15.37
CA GLU A 168 6.81 0.43 -14.12
C GLU A 168 8.21 0.24 -13.54
N ARG A 169 8.81 -0.95 -13.70
CA ARG A 169 10.19 -1.25 -13.35
C ARG A 169 11.16 -0.21 -13.91
N GLN A 170 11.11 -0.01 -15.22
CA GLN A 170 12.05 0.88 -15.91
C GLN A 170 11.84 2.34 -15.51
N HIS A 171 10.59 2.73 -15.28
CA HIS A 171 10.26 4.08 -14.85
C HIS A 171 10.82 4.38 -13.46
N ILE A 172 10.57 3.52 -12.48
CA ILE A 172 11.08 3.71 -11.11
C ILE A 172 12.62 3.72 -11.10
N LEU A 173 13.26 2.75 -11.76
CA LEU A 173 14.73 2.67 -11.81
C LEU A 173 15.36 3.89 -12.50
N LEU A 174 14.67 4.48 -13.50
CA LEU A 174 15.11 5.74 -14.11
C LEU A 174 15.07 6.89 -13.13
N VAL A 175 13.94 7.03 -12.44
CA VAL A 175 13.70 8.15 -11.51
C VAL A 175 14.70 8.14 -10.35
N ILE A 176 15.08 6.96 -9.85
CA ILE A 176 16.06 6.82 -8.76
C ILE A 176 17.52 6.64 -9.27
N GLY A 177 17.77 6.72 -10.58
CA GLY A 177 19.12 6.65 -11.16
C GLY A 177 19.80 5.27 -11.02
N ARG A 178 19.06 4.16 -11.02
CA ARG A 178 19.58 2.80 -10.75
C ARG A 178 19.36 1.78 -11.87
N LYS A 179 19.29 2.24 -13.13
CA LYS A 179 19.12 1.36 -14.30
C LYS A 179 20.29 0.39 -14.54
N THR A 180 21.48 0.69 -14.02
CA THR A 180 22.70 -0.09 -14.26
C THR A 180 22.93 -1.22 -13.28
N LEU A 181 22.06 -1.38 -12.27
CA LEU A 181 22.11 -2.53 -11.35
C LEU A 181 21.80 -3.82 -12.11
N ASP A 182 22.36 -4.94 -11.66
CA ASP A 182 21.94 -6.25 -12.11
C ASP A 182 20.47 -6.52 -11.71
N GLU A 183 19.84 -7.48 -12.38
CA GLU A 183 18.42 -7.73 -12.27
C GLU A 183 17.99 -8.11 -10.84
N ASP A 184 18.77 -8.96 -10.17
CA ASP A 184 18.47 -9.38 -8.80
C ASP A 184 18.50 -8.18 -7.84
N ARG A 185 19.49 -7.28 -7.99
CA ARG A 185 19.58 -6.04 -7.19
C ARG A 185 18.49 -5.04 -7.50
N GLN A 186 18.05 -4.97 -8.76
CA GLN A 186 16.90 -4.16 -9.13
C GLN A 186 15.63 -4.66 -8.42
N ASP A 187 15.38 -5.96 -8.41
CA ASP A 187 14.23 -6.57 -7.76
C ASP A 187 14.25 -6.32 -6.25
N GLU A 188 15.42 -6.53 -5.59
CA GLU A 188 15.61 -6.19 -4.17
C GLU A 188 15.20 -4.76 -3.87
N LEU A 189 15.71 -3.82 -4.63
CA LEU A 189 15.45 -2.40 -4.46
C LEU A 189 13.98 -2.06 -4.66
N LEU A 190 13.37 -2.57 -5.73
CA LEU A 190 11.98 -2.29 -6.07
C LEU A 190 11.00 -2.86 -5.03
N ILE A 191 11.24 -4.08 -4.57
CA ILE A 191 10.42 -4.70 -3.50
C ILE A 191 10.58 -3.92 -2.19
N SER A 192 11.79 -3.51 -1.83
CA SER A 192 12.03 -2.70 -0.63
C SER A 192 11.30 -1.35 -0.69
N LEU A 193 11.37 -0.66 -1.83
CA LEU A 193 10.65 0.59 -2.04
C LEU A 193 9.15 0.40 -1.94
N LEU A 194 8.60 -0.68 -2.50
CA LEU A 194 7.18 -1.00 -2.39
C LEU A 194 6.76 -1.25 -0.94
N ILE A 195 7.53 -2.05 -0.19
CA ILE A 195 7.26 -2.31 1.23
C ILE A 195 7.24 -1.01 2.04
N VAL A 196 8.20 -0.10 1.79
CA VAL A 196 8.25 1.20 2.46
C VAL A 196 7.07 2.09 2.07
N ALA A 197 6.70 2.12 0.80
CA ALA A 197 5.55 2.90 0.32
C ALA A 197 4.24 2.42 0.94
N ILE A 198 4.02 1.09 0.99
CA ILE A 198 2.86 0.47 1.65
C ILE A 198 2.91 0.72 3.16
N GLY A 199 4.07 0.51 3.79
CA GLY A 199 4.27 0.74 5.21
C GLY A 199 3.96 2.18 5.62
N ALA A 200 4.43 3.15 4.85
CA ALA A 200 4.14 4.57 5.07
C ALA A 200 2.63 4.86 4.99
N ARG A 201 1.92 4.23 4.04
CA ARG A 201 0.46 4.36 3.89
C ARG A 201 -0.29 3.77 5.09
N ILE A 202 0.07 2.56 5.49
CA ILE A 202 -0.59 1.83 6.58
C ILE A 202 -0.26 2.46 7.94
N TYR A 203 0.96 2.97 8.10
CA TYR A 203 1.46 3.59 9.33
C TYR A 203 0.85 4.96 9.63
N ARG A 204 -0.01 5.47 8.78
CA ARG A 204 -0.65 6.78 8.99
C ARG A 204 -0.97 6.98 10.48
N PRO A 205 -0.63 8.11 11.09
CA PRO A 205 -0.70 8.26 12.54
C PRO A 205 -2.13 8.09 13.04
N VAL A 206 -2.46 6.89 13.51
CA VAL A 206 -3.67 6.65 14.26
C VAL A 206 -3.42 7.19 15.66
N SER A 207 -4.21 8.17 16.07
CA SER A 207 -4.08 8.87 17.36
C SER A 207 -4.48 8.01 18.56
N ILE A 208 -4.96 6.80 18.34
CA ILE A 208 -5.54 5.92 19.37
C ILE A 208 -4.50 4.86 19.75
N ALA A 209 -4.24 4.72 21.04
CA ALA A 209 -3.47 3.60 21.56
C ALA A 209 -4.17 2.28 21.20
N LEU A 210 -3.41 1.33 20.72
CA LEU A 210 -3.94 0.02 20.40
C LEU A 210 -4.09 -0.78 21.70
N ASP A 211 -5.29 -1.11 22.05
CA ASP A 211 -5.66 -2.05 23.11
C ASP A 211 -6.66 -3.08 22.54
N GLU A 212 -7.00 -4.08 23.35
CA GLU A 212 -7.93 -5.14 22.96
C GLU A 212 -9.25 -4.57 22.42
N THR A 213 -9.87 -3.64 23.13
CA THR A 213 -11.16 -3.06 22.75
C THR A 213 -11.09 -2.32 21.41
N ASN A 214 -10.06 -1.49 21.22
CA ASN A 214 -9.89 -0.69 20.02
C ASN A 214 -9.49 -1.55 18.81
N ALA A 215 -8.72 -2.63 19.02
CA ALA A 215 -8.32 -3.54 17.95
C ALA A 215 -9.53 -4.21 17.28
N TYR A 216 -10.51 -4.66 18.05
CA TYR A 216 -11.72 -5.30 17.53
C TYR A 216 -12.74 -4.31 16.95
N ALA A 217 -12.79 -3.09 17.48
CA ALA A 217 -13.74 -2.07 17.05
C ALA A 217 -13.29 -1.26 15.81
N ALA A 218 -12.03 -1.38 15.41
CA ALA A 218 -11.49 -0.67 14.27
C ALA A 218 -12.04 -1.22 12.95
N THR A 219 -12.19 -0.35 11.95
CA THR A 219 -12.56 -0.76 10.58
C THR A 219 -11.41 -1.50 9.88
N HIS A 220 -10.18 -1.13 10.20
CA HIS A 220 -8.96 -1.73 9.66
C HIS A 220 -8.23 -2.51 10.75
N PRO A 221 -7.51 -3.58 10.38
CA PRO A 221 -6.62 -4.25 11.32
C PRO A 221 -5.54 -3.30 11.84
N ALA A 222 -4.97 -3.64 12.99
CA ALA A 222 -3.79 -2.96 13.50
C ALA A 222 -2.71 -2.86 12.41
N ALA A 223 -2.03 -1.70 12.29
CA ALA A 223 -1.06 -1.47 11.21
C ALA A 223 0.04 -2.55 11.19
N ALA A 224 0.51 -2.99 12.36
CA ALA A 224 1.49 -4.08 12.46
C ALA A 224 0.90 -5.43 11.97
N ALA A 225 -0.37 -5.71 12.22
CA ALA A 225 -1.05 -6.89 11.68
C ALA A 225 -1.17 -6.81 10.15
N ARG A 226 -1.66 -5.69 9.61
CA ARG A 226 -1.72 -5.47 8.14
C ARG A 226 -0.36 -5.71 7.49
N MET A 227 0.70 -5.12 8.03
CA MET A 227 2.04 -5.26 7.48
C MET A 227 2.57 -6.71 7.55
N ASN A 228 2.23 -7.47 8.58
CA ASN A 228 2.57 -8.90 8.64
C ASN A 228 1.92 -9.69 7.49
N PHE A 229 0.66 -9.39 7.15
CA PHE A 229 -0.02 -10.01 6.01
C PHE A 229 0.59 -9.54 4.68
N VAL A 230 0.85 -8.25 4.51
CA VAL A 230 1.55 -7.70 3.33
C VAL A 230 2.88 -8.42 3.10
N MET A 231 3.69 -8.60 4.15
CA MET A 231 4.97 -9.31 4.02
C MET A 231 4.81 -10.77 3.62
N ARG A 232 3.83 -11.46 4.20
CA ARG A 232 3.50 -12.84 3.80
C ARG A 232 3.11 -12.91 2.32
N ASP A 233 2.29 -11.95 1.86
CA ASP A 233 1.81 -11.94 0.49
C ASP A 233 2.94 -11.60 -0.49
N VAL A 234 3.87 -10.70 -0.14
CA VAL A 234 5.11 -10.46 -0.89
C VAL A 234 5.95 -11.74 -0.99
N GLN A 235 6.18 -12.44 0.13
CA GLN A 235 6.93 -13.70 0.14
C GLN A 235 6.26 -14.77 -0.72
N GLN A 236 4.95 -14.92 -0.61
CA GLN A 236 4.17 -15.87 -1.41
C GLN A 236 4.27 -15.57 -2.91
N TRP A 237 4.16 -14.29 -3.28
CA TRP A 237 4.29 -13.87 -4.67
C TRP A 237 5.69 -14.14 -5.22
N CYS A 238 6.74 -13.80 -4.46
CA CYS A 238 8.13 -14.06 -4.83
C CYS A 238 8.39 -15.56 -5.01
N THR A 239 7.87 -16.38 -4.11
CA THR A 239 7.99 -17.85 -4.18
C THR A 239 7.31 -18.38 -5.44
N HIS A 240 6.08 -17.95 -5.72
CA HIS A 240 5.31 -18.39 -6.87
C HIS A 240 5.99 -18.03 -8.20
N ASN A 241 6.56 -16.83 -8.28
CA ASN A 241 7.24 -16.34 -9.48
C ASN A 241 8.73 -16.72 -9.56
N ARG A 242 9.21 -17.57 -8.65
CA ARG A 242 10.61 -18.07 -8.60
C ARG A 242 11.64 -16.93 -8.52
N ILE A 243 11.29 -15.82 -7.91
CA ILE A 243 12.24 -14.76 -7.64
C ILE A 243 13.19 -15.23 -6.55
N ARG A 244 14.48 -15.20 -6.81
CA ARG A 244 15.55 -15.71 -5.92
C ARG A 244 15.61 -15.03 -4.56
N LEU A 245 14.89 -13.93 -4.41
CA LEU A 245 14.91 -13.04 -3.25
C LEU A 245 14.05 -13.50 -2.06
N VAL A 246 13.41 -14.65 -2.12
CA VAL A 246 12.56 -15.16 -1.02
C VAL A 246 13.34 -15.19 0.30
N GLU A 247 14.62 -15.56 0.25
CA GLU A 247 15.48 -15.64 1.42
C GLU A 247 15.86 -14.26 1.99
N TRP A 248 15.83 -13.23 1.15
CA TRP A 248 16.19 -11.87 1.52
C TRP A 248 15.00 -11.10 2.13
N VAL A 249 13.77 -11.36 1.69
CA VAL A 249 12.56 -10.77 2.28
C VAL A 249 12.31 -11.41 3.64
N THR A 250 13.08 -11.00 4.63
CA THR A 250 13.07 -11.55 5.99
C THR A 250 12.27 -10.66 6.94
N ILE A 251 11.88 -11.24 8.07
CA ILE A 251 11.28 -10.48 9.18
C ILE A 251 12.25 -9.38 9.65
N ASP A 252 13.56 -9.64 9.64
CA ASP A 252 14.57 -8.64 10.07
C ASP A 252 14.62 -7.44 9.13
N LEU A 253 14.57 -7.65 7.81
CA LEU A 253 14.48 -6.57 6.85
C LEU A 253 13.22 -5.74 7.08
N PHE A 254 12.08 -6.40 7.21
CA PHE A 254 10.80 -5.76 7.47
C PHE A 254 10.84 -4.90 8.73
N GLN A 255 11.32 -5.46 9.84
CA GLN A 255 11.46 -4.72 11.10
C GLN A 255 12.37 -3.49 10.96
N LYS A 256 13.48 -3.64 10.23
CA LYS A 256 14.40 -2.55 9.94
C LYS A 256 13.74 -1.43 9.12
N LEU A 257 12.98 -1.78 8.09
CA LEU A 257 12.25 -0.81 7.26
C LEU A 257 11.17 -0.09 8.07
N MET A 258 10.37 -0.83 8.84
CA MET A 258 9.30 -0.25 9.65
C MET A 258 9.83 0.63 10.79
N HIS A 259 10.94 0.22 11.42
CA HIS A 259 11.60 1.05 12.41
C HIS A 259 12.14 2.35 11.79
N GLY A 260 12.68 2.28 10.56
CA GLY A 260 13.10 3.46 9.81
C GLY A 260 11.93 4.43 9.53
N ILE A 261 10.79 3.92 9.10
CA ILE A 261 9.56 4.70 8.90
C ILE A 261 9.12 5.35 10.21
N ASP A 262 9.07 4.59 11.30
CA ASP A 262 8.68 5.07 12.63
C ASP A 262 9.58 6.22 13.13
N GLN A 263 10.89 6.08 12.95
CA GLN A 263 11.84 7.13 13.32
C GLN A 263 11.65 8.43 12.56
N VAL A 264 11.25 8.36 11.31
CA VAL A 264 11.06 9.53 10.45
C VAL A 264 9.70 10.18 10.67
N LEU A 265 8.62 9.39 10.67
CA LEU A 265 7.25 9.91 10.71
C LEU A 265 6.77 10.25 12.12
N ALA A 266 7.36 9.69 13.16
CA ALA A 266 6.98 9.95 14.56
C ALA A 266 7.79 11.06 15.22
N ASP A 267 8.42 11.98 14.45
CA ASP A 267 9.25 13.08 14.96
C ASP A 267 10.34 12.61 15.94
N GLY A 268 10.97 11.48 15.68
CA GLY A 268 11.99 10.89 16.54
C GLY A 268 11.45 10.30 17.85
N LYS A 269 10.16 10.35 18.11
CA LYS A 269 9.54 9.74 19.30
C LYS A 269 9.27 8.24 19.16
N GLY A 270 9.56 7.68 18.01
CA GLY A 270 9.68 6.30 17.52
C GLY A 270 9.12 5.15 18.34
N LYS A 271 7.92 5.29 18.92
CA LYS A 271 7.36 4.25 19.79
C LYS A 271 6.07 3.59 19.28
N ARG A 272 5.47 4.13 18.19
CA ARG A 272 4.15 3.63 17.73
C ARG A 272 4.24 2.22 17.17
N TRP A 273 5.24 1.98 16.33
CA TRP A 273 5.48 0.64 15.80
C TRP A 273 5.81 -0.36 16.92
N ALA A 274 6.69 0.03 17.84
CA ALA A 274 7.04 -0.78 18.99
C ALA A 274 5.81 -1.09 19.88
N GLN A 275 4.91 -0.13 20.09
CA GLN A 275 3.67 -0.34 20.86
C GLN A 275 2.72 -1.31 20.15
N GLN A 276 2.53 -1.17 18.84
CA GLN A 276 1.68 -2.09 18.08
C GLN A 276 2.27 -3.50 18.02
N THR A 277 3.59 -3.60 17.86
CA THR A 277 4.29 -4.88 17.89
C THR A 277 4.18 -5.52 19.27
N ALA A 278 4.33 -4.75 20.35
CA ALA A 278 4.17 -5.24 21.72
C ALA A 278 2.75 -5.75 21.98
N PHE A 279 1.72 -5.05 21.47
CA PHE A 279 0.35 -5.55 21.54
C PHE A 279 0.22 -6.90 20.83
N LEU A 280 0.68 -7.01 19.59
CA LEU A 280 0.58 -8.27 18.83
C LEU A 280 1.36 -9.44 19.46
N GLN A 281 2.38 -9.13 20.28
CA GLN A 281 3.15 -10.13 21.03
C GLN A 281 2.55 -10.47 22.39
N SER A 282 1.54 -9.73 22.84
CA SER A 282 0.81 -10.04 24.07
C SER A 282 -0.14 -11.24 23.89
N SER A 283 -0.66 -11.80 24.99
CA SER A 283 -1.71 -12.84 24.97
C SER A 283 -2.94 -12.39 24.17
N ASP A 284 -3.39 -11.15 24.39
CA ASP A 284 -4.59 -10.59 23.76
C ASP A 284 -4.35 -10.34 22.27
N GLY A 285 -3.17 -9.86 21.91
CA GLY A 285 -2.75 -9.70 20.52
C GLY A 285 -2.62 -11.03 19.77
N ALA A 286 -2.16 -12.08 20.45
CA ALA A 286 -2.09 -13.43 19.87
C ALA A 286 -3.49 -13.96 19.55
N VAL A 287 -4.44 -13.82 20.49
CA VAL A 287 -5.86 -14.18 20.29
C VAL A 287 -6.48 -13.38 19.14
N TYR A 288 -6.24 -12.05 19.13
CA TYR A 288 -6.69 -11.18 18.05
C TYR A 288 -6.18 -11.66 16.67
N MET A 289 -4.89 -11.98 16.55
CA MET A 289 -4.31 -12.48 15.31
C MET A 289 -4.89 -13.83 14.90
N GLU A 290 -5.13 -14.74 15.84
CA GLU A 290 -5.76 -16.04 15.58
C GLU A 290 -7.18 -15.86 15.01
N ILE A 291 -7.98 -14.99 15.61
CA ILE A 291 -9.34 -14.66 15.15
C ILE A 291 -9.31 -14.06 13.73
N LEU A 292 -8.39 -13.12 13.47
CA LEU A 292 -8.21 -12.53 12.14
C LEU A 292 -7.83 -13.59 11.09
N HIS A 293 -6.86 -14.46 11.41
CA HIS A 293 -6.44 -15.53 10.50
C HIS A 293 -7.58 -16.50 10.21
N ALA A 294 -8.31 -16.93 11.23
CA ALA A 294 -9.44 -17.85 11.07
C ALA A 294 -10.56 -17.23 10.22
N ALA A 295 -10.86 -15.95 10.42
CA ALA A 295 -11.86 -15.25 9.65
C ALA A 295 -11.41 -15.01 8.19
N PHE A 296 -10.12 -14.70 7.97
CA PHE A 296 -9.53 -14.54 6.64
C PHE A 296 -9.57 -15.85 5.85
N ASN A 297 -9.18 -16.97 6.45
CA ASN A 297 -9.19 -18.28 5.79
C ASN A 297 -10.62 -18.70 5.40
N ARG A 298 -11.61 -18.52 6.29
CA ARG A 298 -13.03 -18.77 5.96
C ARG A 298 -13.48 -17.98 4.75
N ARG A 299 -13.12 -16.69 4.68
CA ARG A 299 -13.47 -15.87 3.52
C ARG A 299 -12.84 -16.35 2.22
N LEU A 300 -11.63 -16.90 2.27
CA LEU A 300 -11.00 -17.53 1.10
C LEU A 300 -11.74 -18.80 0.66
N GLU A 301 -12.14 -19.64 1.60
CA GLU A 301 -12.89 -20.88 1.33
C GLU A 301 -14.28 -20.61 0.74
N GLU A 302 -14.98 -19.58 1.21
CA GLU A 302 -16.28 -19.17 0.68
C GLU A 302 -16.23 -18.63 -0.76
N ARG A 303 -15.05 -18.31 -1.28
CA ARG A 303 -14.83 -17.74 -2.61
C ARG A 303 -14.15 -18.68 -3.60
N SER A 304 -13.63 -19.81 -3.11
CA SER A 304 -13.04 -20.89 -3.93
C SER A 304 -14.10 -21.82 -4.48
#